data_3a49b1cbf75599c4d6decb2d260d7e07
#
_entry.id   3a49b1cbf75599c4d6decb2d260d7e07
#
_cell.length_a   1.000
_cell.length_b   1.000
_cell.length_c   1.000
_cell.angle_alpha   90.00
_cell.angle_beta   90.00
_cell.angle_gamma   90.00
#
_symmetry.space_group_name_H-M   'P 1'
#
loop_
_entity.id
_entity.type
_entity.pdbx_description
1 polymer ?
#
loop_
_entity_poly.entity_id
_entity_poly.type
_entity_poly.pdbx_seq_one_letter_code
_entity_poly.pdbx_strand_id
1 'polypeptide(L)'
;LFRSAHSCLLLGIILLVAVASCNPMFKNGALDMLMSSKFDAAMVEQNKYPATIGRSGSCAVDDYADADAVLGRIGKYEDMWNYYMEIDALQKQTSLSLQAGYTQSNLNHRTSFNMTYMPQIEDHVNITYGTSLEDAKTEDGVYPCIISQRNLDKYGLVVGEVFSIDTGLSDAVDSQGNPMKYQIVGVFEEKDYSDSFWYDQLADLDSEVYVKKDDFNDMIGKYGFLTIYYVDHVMLDYSQITHKNAMDTLYYLQSFEKSDKYFEQNFSSVLIDYKGDARTIGIIIWVLELPILVLLLAFIYMVSSQILEMEDGEIAMLKSRGTSTKQVLGIYLGQSAILSVIAIVIGIPIGYLLCKLAASTDSFLQFGFKDTHFYGVDPWMIVYSLAAAVIAILFVTLPVFKYAKNSIVEQKSRTGKVNYRPFWEKFFVDVILVTLSIYLLYNYNKQKSTIALDILAGSRPDPVIFLNSSLFIFAVGLLVLRLIKYLIRLIYRIGRKRWSPAVYASFLQITRTVKKQGFISVFLVMTIAMGMFNSNMARTINKNKTQRIDYNLGTDLVVQEQWTRGTYIDKDKKTHWYYTEQDFERFTKLEDSLCDKVTRVIYDD
;
A
#
# COMPACT_ATOMS: atom_id res chain seq x y z
N LEU A 1 -48.43 -1.61 -6.11
CA LEU A 1 -47.61 -2.79 -6.38
C LEU A 1 -46.79 -2.66 -7.66
N PHE A 2 -47.38 -2.18 -8.78
CA PHE A 2 -46.70 -2.08 -10.07
C PHE A 2 -45.54 -1.05 -10.03
N ARG A 3 -45.79 0.18 -9.54
CA ARG A 3 -44.75 1.22 -9.38
C ARG A 3 -43.64 0.80 -8.41
N SER A 4 -43.96 0.07 -7.36
CA SER A 4 -42.97 -0.39 -6.39
C SER A 4 -42.00 -1.45 -6.95
N ALA A 5 -42.46 -2.33 -7.86
CA ALA A 5 -41.60 -3.36 -8.47
C ALA A 5 -40.57 -2.74 -9.44
N HIS A 6 -40.97 -1.74 -10.23
CA HIS A 6 -40.04 -1.02 -11.10
C HIS A 6 -39.03 -0.18 -10.30
N SER A 7 -39.47 0.42 -9.17
CA SER A 7 -38.54 1.12 -8.26
C SER A 7 -37.53 0.16 -7.64
N CYS A 8 -37.94 -1.07 -7.26
CA CYS A 8 -37.02 -2.11 -6.78
C CYS A 8 -36.02 -2.54 -7.86
N LEU A 9 -36.48 -2.66 -9.12
CA LEU A 9 -35.60 -3.00 -10.23
C LEU A 9 -34.54 -1.89 -10.46
N LEU A 10 -34.97 -0.63 -10.50
CA LEU A 10 -34.09 0.52 -10.63
C LEU A 10 -33.05 0.55 -9.50
N LEU A 11 -33.50 0.34 -8.24
CA LEU A 11 -32.61 0.29 -7.08
C LEU A 11 -31.59 -0.85 -7.20
N GLY A 12 -31.98 -2.02 -7.68
CA GLY A 12 -31.06 -3.13 -7.93
C GLY A 12 -30.00 -2.80 -8.97
N ILE A 13 -30.40 -2.13 -10.07
CA ILE A 13 -29.43 -1.71 -11.11
C ILE A 13 -28.51 -0.60 -10.57
N ILE A 14 -29.04 0.37 -9.82
CA ILE A 14 -28.23 1.41 -9.17
C ILE A 14 -27.18 0.80 -8.25
N LEU A 15 -27.57 -0.15 -7.39
CA LEU A 15 -26.64 -0.83 -6.50
C LEU A 15 -25.57 -1.63 -7.24
N LEU A 16 -25.96 -2.31 -8.34
CA LEU A 16 -25.00 -3.04 -9.17
C LEU A 16 -23.94 -2.10 -9.78
N VAL A 17 -24.40 -0.98 -10.34
CA VAL A 17 -23.50 0.05 -10.91
C VAL A 17 -22.64 0.67 -9.81
N ALA A 18 -23.22 0.97 -8.64
CA ALA A 18 -22.49 1.56 -7.52
C ALA A 18 -21.37 0.63 -6.99
N VAL A 19 -21.66 -0.66 -6.81
CA VAL A 19 -20.65 -1.64 -6.38
C VAL A 19 -19.58 -1.79 -7.45
N ALA A 20 -19.96 -1.96 -8.72
CA ALA A 20 -18.98 -2.10 -9.80
C ALA A 20 -18.09 -0.86 -10.00
N SER A 21 -18.63 0.35 -9.81
CA SER A 21 -17.85 1.60 -9.90
C SER A 21 -16.94 1.81 -8.68
N CYS A 22 -17.33 1.30 -7.52
CA CYS A 22 -16.51 1.37 -6.29
C CYS A 22 -15.20 0.57 -6.42
N ASN A 23 -15.19 -0.56 -7.14
CA ASN A 23 -14.03 -1.46 -7.24
C ASN A 23 -12.74 -0.76 -7.69
N PRO A 24 -12.67 -0.10 -8.86
CA PRO A 24 -11.41 0.53 -9.30
C PRO A 24 -10.98 1.65 -8.37
N MET A 25 -11.91 2.45 -7.83
CA MET A 25 -11.59 3.52 -6.88
C MET A 25 -11.00 2.97 -5.59
N PHE A 26 -11.66 1.98 -4.99
CA PHE A 26 -11.20 1.36 -3.74
C PHE A 26 -9.86 0.63 -3.93
N LYS A 27 -9.70 -0.08 -5.05
CA LYS A 27 -8.45 -0.77 -5.38
C LYS A 27 -7.30 0.22 -5.51
N ASN A 28 -7.46 1.29 -6.28
CA ASN A 28 -6.39 2.26 -6.51
C ASN A 28 -5.99 2.96 -5.22
N GLY A 29 -6.96 3.35 -4.40
CA GLY A 29 -6.67 3.95 -3.12
C GLY A 29 -6.00 2.99 -2.12
N ALA A 30 -6.44 1.74 -2.08
CA ALA A 30 -5.77 0.73 -1.27
C ALA A 30 -4.32 0.49 -1.72
N LEU A 31 -4.06 0.58 -3.02
CA LEU A 31 -2.71 0.46 -3.58
C LEU A 31 -1.83 1.66 -3.24
N ASP A 32 -2.36 2.88 -3.27
CA ASP A 32 -1.60 4.08 -2.89
C ASP A 32 -1.32 4.09 -1.38
N MET A 33 -2.27 3.69 -0.55
CA MET A 33 -2.07 3.51 0.88
C MET A 33 -1.04 2.42 1.20
N LEU A 34 -1.06 1.31 0.45
CA LEU A 34 -0.03 0.27 0.58
C LEU A 34 1.35 0.82 0.23
N MET A 35 1.46 1.63 -0.82
CA MET A 35 2.72 2.25 -1.24
C MET A 35 3.30 3.12 -0.13
N SER A 36 2.52 4.06 0.39
CA SER A 36 2.94 4.91 1.52
C SER A 36 3.38 4.07 2.72
N SER A 37 2.57 3.08 3.12
CA SER A 37 2.91 2.19 4.24
C SER A 37 4.20 1.39 4.02
N LYS A 38 4.53 1.02 2.77
CA LYS A 38 5.78 0.32 2.45
C LYS A 38 6.99 1.25 2.57
N PHE A 39 6.85 2.50 2.12
CA PHE A 39 7.91 3.50 2.30
C PHE A 39 8.12 3.85 3.78
N ASP A 40 7.04 4.04 4.54
CA ASP A 40 7.12 4.29 5.98
C ASP A 40 7.80 3.13 6.73
N ALA A 41 7.47 1.89 6.37
CA ALA A 41 8.12 0.70 6.93
C ALA A 41 9.62 0.63 6.56
N ALA A 42 9.97 0.93 5.31
CA ALA A 42 11.35 0.95 4.86
C ALA A 42 12.17 2.05 5.54
N MET A 43 11.57 3.21 5.82
CA MET A 43 12.20 4.27 6.59
C MET A 43 12.61 3.81 7.99
N VAL A 44 11.71 3.08 8.67
CA VAL A 44 11.99 2.53 10.00
C VAL A 44 13.04 1.41 9.93
N GLU A 45 12.93 0.50 8.96
CA GLU A 45 13.83 -0.65 8.84
C GLU A 45 15.26 -0.24 8.45
N GLN A 46 15.40 0.71 7.52
CA GLN A 46 16.70 1.16 7.03
C GLN A 46 17.32 2.26 7.88
N ASN A 47 16.54 2.89 8.76
CA ASN A 47 16.91 4.09 9.52
C ASN A 47 17.48 5.21 8.61
N LYS A 48 16.96 5.30 7.39
CA LYS A 48 17.32 6.28 6.35
C LYS A 48 16.07 6.71 5.60
N TYR A 49 16.15 7.87 4.93
CA TYR A 49 15.05 8.31 4.08
C TYR A 49 14.75 7.28 2.97
N PRO A 50 13.49 6.84 2.80
CA PRO A 50 13.20 5.60 2.07
C PRO A 50 13.14 5.75 0.55
N ALA A 51 13.25 6.95 -0.02
CA ALA A 51 13.17 7.19 -1.46
C ALA A 51 14.34 8.04 -1.92
N THR A 52 15.53 7.50 -1.77
CA THR A 52 16.75 8.20 -2.13
C THR A 52 17.39 7.58 -3.35
N ILE A 53 17.81 8.45 -4.26
CA ILE A 53 18.71 8.13 -5.37
C ILE A 53 19.99 8.92 -5.19
N GLY A 54 21.09 8.38 -5.66
CA GLY A 54 22.35 9.07 -5.49
C GLY A 54 23.42 8.58 -6.45
N ARG A 55 24.54 9.20 -6.32
CA ARG A 55 25.75 8.85 -7.04
C ARG A 55 26.97 9.16 -6.20
N SER A 56 27.81 8.17 -5.99
CA SER A 56 29.11 8.35 -5.38
C SER A 56 30.22 8.09 -6.41
N GLY A 57 31.28 8.86 -6.34
CA GLY A 57 32.38 8.69 -7.30
C GLY A 57 33.53 9.62 -7.08
N SER A 58 34.40 9.68 -8.07
CA SER A 58 35.55 10.57 -8.05
C SER A 58 35.81 11.16 -9.44
N CYS A 59 36.45 12.32 -9.45
CA CYS A 59 36.94 12.98 -10.66
C CYS A 59 38.35 13.49 -10.46
N ALA A 60 39.11 13.62 -11.54
CA ALA A 60 40.44 14.22 -11.48
C ALA A 60 40.31 15.72 -11.26
N VAL A 61 41.18 16.29 -10.41
CA VAL A 61 41.24 17.74 -10.15
C VAL A 61 41.48 18.52 -11.43
N ASP A 62 42.36 18.04 -12.30
CA ASP A 62 42.72 18.71 -13.56
C ASP A 62 41.54 18.88 -14.54
N ASP A 63 40.48 18.09 -14.39
CA ASP A 63 39.29 18.18 -15.24
C ASP A 63 38.32 19.31 -14.84
N TYR A 64 38.48 19.89 -13.65
CA TYR A 64 37.52 20.84 -13.05
C TYR A 64 38.24 22.03 -12.41
N ALA A 65 37.81 23.23 -12.76
CA ALA A 65 38.40 24.48 -12.27
C ALA A 65 38.08 24.74 -10.79
N ASP A 66 36.88 24.33 -10.35
CA ASP A 66 36.36 24.65 -9.01
C ASP A 66 35.21 23.68 -8.61
N ALA A 67 34.73 23.83 -7.39
CA ALA A 67 33.61 23.06 -6.84
C ALA A 67 32.34 23.21 -7.68
N ASP A 68 32.05 24.40 -8.23
CA ASP A 68 30.84 24.63 -9.05
C ASP A 68 30.86 23.83 -10.35
N ALA A 69 32.02 23.65 -10.96
CA ALA A 69 32.15 22.83 -12.15
C ALA A 69 31.84 21.34 -11.86
N VAL A 70 32.25 20.82 -10.68
CA VAL A 70 31.93 19.48 -10.22
C VAL A 70 30.42 19.35 -9.91
N LEU A 71 29.88 20.30 -9.15
CA LEU A 71 28.43 20.32 -8.84
C LEU A 71 27.58 20.45 -10.10
N GLY A 72 28.00 21.25 -11.09
CA GLY A 72 27.31 21.37 -12.38
C GLY A 72 27.33 20.09 -13.21
N ARG A 73 28.36 19.24 -13.04
CA ARG A 73 28.36 17.89 -13.64
C ARG A 73 27.35 16.95 -12.93
N ILE A 74 27.34 16.98 -11.60
CA ILE A 74 26.39 16.20 -10.78
C ILE A 74 24.95 16.59 -11.14
N GLY A 75 24.64 17.88 -11.21
CA GLY A 75 23.33 18.39 -11.58
C GLY A 75 22.79 17.88 -12.92
N LYS A 76 23.65 17.59 -13.90
CA LYS A 76 23.21 16.97 -15.17
C LYS A 76 22.65 15.55 -14.99
N TYR A 77 23.15 14.79 -14.03
CA TYR A 77 22.59 13.47 -13.72
C TYR A 77 21.25 13.61 -13.02
N GLU A 78 21.12 14.56 -12.10
CA GLU A 78 19.87 14.86 -11.42
C GLU A 78 18.78 15.31 -12.40
N ASP A 79 19.12 16.21 -13.34
CA ASP A 79 18.21 16.64 -14.41
C ASP A 79 17.74 15.46 -15.25
N MET A 80 18.63 14.51 -15.55
CA MET A 80 18.28 13.28 -16.26
C MET A 80 17.33 12.41 -15.44
N TRP A 81 17.58 12.20 -14.15
CA TRP A 81 16.71 11.40 -13.29
C TRP A 81 15.32 12.04 -13.17
N ASN A 82 15.26 13.34 -12.92
CA ASN A 82 13.99 14.09 -12.85
C ASN A 82 13.20 14.02 -14.15
N TYR A 83 13.88 14.11 -15.29
CA TYR A 83 13.24 14.00 -16.60
C TYR A 83 12.54 12.66 -16.84
N TYR A 84 13.15 11.55 -16.40
CA TYR A 84 12.56 10.22 -16.61
C TYR A 84 11.58 9.82 -15.54
N MET A 85 11.78 10.18 -14.28
CA MET A 85 10.93 9.73 -13.17
C MET A 85 9.78 10.69 -12.88
N GLU A 86 9.90 11.98 -13.22
CA GLU A 86 8.88 13.01 -12.97
C GLU A 86 8.46 13.08 -11.48
N ILE A 87 9.43 12.94 -10.57
CA ILE A 87 9.24 12.97 -9.12
C ILE A 87 10.09 14.12 -8.57
N ASP A 88 9.48 15.02 -7.80
CA ASP A 88 10.17 16.16 -7.23
C ASP A 88 11.15 15.74 -6.13
N ALA A 89 12.30 16.41 -6.07
CA ALA A 89 13.23 16.28 -4.96
C ALA A 89 12.74 17.14 -3.77
N LEU A 90 12.67 16.53 -2.59
CA LEU A 90 12.39 17.24 -1.34
C LEU A 90 13.65 17.88 -0.77
N GLN A 91 14.72 17.14 -0.77
CA GLN A 91 15.99 17.53 -0.15
C GLN A 91 17.15 16.95 -0.96
N LYS A 92 18.33 17.56 -0.78
CA LYS A 92 19.54 17.12 -1.43
C LYS A 92 20.71 17.23 -0.47
N GLN A 93 21.51 16.18 -0.38
CA GLN A 93 22.77 16.16 0.34
C GLN A 93 23.90 15.89 -0.65
N THR A 94 24.73 16.89 -0.90
CA THR A 94 25.88 16.74 -1.80
C THR A 94 27.14 17.11 -1.04
N SER A 95 28.15 16.28 -1.10
CA SER A 95 29.47 16.56 -0.52
C SER A 95 30.59 16.38 -1.56
N LEU A 96 31.56 17.27 -1.50
CA LEU A 96 32.81 17.18 -2.24
C LEU A 96 33.95 17.07 -1.24
N SER A 97 34.78 16.05 -1.35
CA SER A 97 35.85 15.83 -0.40
C SER A 97 37.23 15.64 -1.06
N LEU A 98 38.24 16.17 -0.40
CA LEU A 98 39.64 15.99 -0.71
C LEU A 98 40.25 15.11 0.38
N GLN A 99 40.86 14.00 -0.03
CA GLN A 99 41.52 13.10 0.91
C GLN A 99 42.87 13.66 1.32
N ALA A 100 42.91 14.28 2.49
CA ALA A 100 44.11 14.96 2.99
C ALA A 100 45.20 13.99 3.53
N GLY A 101 44.83 12.74 3.77
CA GLY A 101 45.73 11.75 4.33
C GLY A 101 45.96 11.93 5.83
N TYR A 102 47.10 11.44 6.32
CA TYR A 102 47.42 11.53 7.75
C TYR A 102 47.85 12.96 8.12
N THR A 103 47.34 13.43 9.24
CA THR A 103 47.65 14.73 9.81
C THR A 103 48.35 14.58 11.16
N GLN A 104 49.20 15.53 11.50
CA GLN A 104 49.83 15.61 12.80
C GLN A 104 49.45 16.93 13.46
N SER A 105 48.85 16.82 14.65
CA SER A 105 48.51 17.99 15.46
C SER A 105 49.68 18.45 16.32
N ASN A 106 49.58 19.67 16.81
CA ASN A 106 50.54 20.20 17.79
C ASN A 106 50.56 19.40 19.12
N LEU A 107 49.51 18.62 19.39
CA LEU A 107 49.38 17.76 20.57
C LEU A 107 49.80 16.31 20.28
N ASN A 108 50.49 16.05 19.16
CA ASN A 108 50.93 14.71 18.69
C ASN A 108 49.78 13.72 18.40
N HIS A 109 48.60 14.20 18.14
CA HIS A 109 47.52 13.35 17.60
C HIS A 109 47.80 13.04 16.12
N ARG A 110 47.74 11.78 15.79
CA ARG A 110 47.84 11.33 14.40
C ARG A 110 46.52 10.80 13.94
N THR A 111 45.86 11.50 13.03
CA THR A 111 44.56 11.13 12.49
C THR A 111 44.50 11.45 11.00
N SER A 112 43.53 10.93 10.29
CA SER A 112 43.30 11.24 8.89
C SER A 112 41.92 11.85 8.73
N PHE A 113 41.88 13.05 8.16
CA PHE A 113 40.64 13.76 7.85
C PHE A 113 40.50 14.03 6.38
N ASN A 114 39.27 14.02 5.89
CA ASN A 114 38.91 14.55 4.58
C ASN A 114 38.47 16.00 4.73
N MET A 115 38.94 16.85 3.84
CA MET A 115 38.47 18.24 3.73
C MET A 115 37.21 18.22 2.87
N THR A 116 36.06 18.46 3.49
CA THR A 116 34.76 18.31 2.83
C THR A 116 34.06 19.63 2.70
N TYR A 117 33.68 19.97 1.47
CA TYR A 117 32.72 21.03 1.19
C TYR A 117 31.32 20.40 1.02
N MET A 118 30.37 20.83 1.84
CA MET A 118 28.97 20.42 1.78
C MET A 118 28.11 21.67 1.68
N PRO A 119 27.45 21.90 0.53
CA PRO A 119 26.51 23.01 0.39
C PRO A 119 25.43 22.97 1.45
N GLN A 120 25.04 24.15 1.97
CA GLN A 120 23.93 24.31 2.93
C GLN A 120 24.11 23.63 4.30
N ILE A 121 25.27 23.05 4.62
CA ILE A 121 25.48 22.39 5.92
C ILE A 121 25.11 23.28 7.12
N GLU A 122 25.41 24.58 7.06
CA GLU A 122 25.17 25.52 8.16
C GLU A 122 23.67 25.73 8.45
N ASP A 123 22.79 25.49 7.48
CA ASP A 123 21.35 25.57 7.67
C ASP A 123 20.81 24.39 8.51
N HIS A 124 21.53 23.27 8.54
CA HIS A 124 21.12 21.99 9.12
C HIS A 124 21.87 21.64 10.43
N VAL A 125 22.78 22.52 10.89
CA VAL A 125 23.57 22.29 12.10
C VAL A 125 23.44 23.44 13.10
N ASN A 126 23.65 23.14 14.38
CA ASN A 126 23.84 24.13 15.44
C ASN A 126 25.31 24.15 15.85
N ILE A 127 25.94 25.33 15.82
CA ILE A 127 27.29 25.51 16.36
C ILE A 127 27.19 25.50 17.89
N THR A 128 27.72 24.44 18.50
CA THR A 128 27.70 24.26 19.97
C THR A 128 28.85 25.00 20.65
N TYR A 129 29.98 25.11 19.97
CA TYR A 129 31.17 25.80 20.49
C TYR A 129 32.00 26.38 19.35
N GLY A 130 32.65 27.54 19.60
CA GLY A 130 33.51 28.21 18.61
C GLY A 130 32.74 29.15 17.67
N THR A 131 33.16 29.22 16.42
CA THR A 131 32.60 30.11 15.39
C THR A 131 32.06 29.31 14.20
N SER A 132 31.09 29.89 13.48
CA SER A 132 30.59 29.32 12.22
C SER A 132 31.63 29.40 11.10
N LEU A 133 31.44 28.64 10.04
CA LEU A 133 32.29 28.77 8.86
C LEU A 133 32.16 30.17 8.21
N GLU A 134 30.94 30.76 8.19
CA GLU A 134 30.70 32.06 7.58
C GLU A 134 31.54 33.18 8.24
N ASP A 135 31.66 33.15 9.56
CA ASP A 135 32.37 34.14 10.34
C ASP A 135 33.89 33.92 10.41
N ALA A 136 34.34 32.68 10.15
CA ALA A 136 35.76 32.35 10.21
C ALA A 136 36.53 32.89 9.00
N LYS A 137 37.79 33.28 9.19
CA LYS A 137 38.67 33.79 8.13
C LYS A 137 39.93 32.95 8.05
N THR A 138 40.39 32.75 6.81
CA THR A 138 41.68 32.10 6.55
C THR A 138 42.79 33.08 6.87
N GLU A 139 43.63 32.77 7.86
CA GLU A 139 44.76 33.56 8.29
C GLU A 139 46.05 32.76 8.10
N ASP A 140 47.10 33.44 7.60
CA ASP A 140 48.46 32.85 7.44
C ASP A 140 48.53 31.50 6.70
N GLY A 141 47.56 31.22 5.79
CA GLY A 141 47.51 29.96 5.05
C GLY A 141 47.01 28.77 5.86
N VAL A 142 46.33 29.02 6.98
CA VAL A 142 45.65 27.99 7.80
C VAL A 142 44.17 28.07 7.48
N TYR A 143 43.57 26.95 7.03
CA TYR A 143 42.17 26.88 6.64
C TYR A 143 41.28 26.63 7.85
N PRO A 144 40.27 27.46 8.10
CA PRO A 144 39.29 27.21 9.16
C PRO A 144 38.37 26.06 8.79
N CYS A 145 38.07 25.17 9.72
CA CYS A 145 37.14 24.09 9.55
C CYS A 145 36.27 23.90 10.78
N ILE A 146 35.07 23.35 10.59
CA ILE A 146 34.19 22.87 11.66
C ILE A 146 34.16 21.36 11.66
N ILE A 147 33.89 20.80 12.84
CA ILE A 147 33.83 19.35 13.07
C ILE A 147 32.59 18.99 13.88
N SER A 148 32.03 17.80 13.68
CA SER A 148 30.95 17.34 14.53
C SER A 148 31.43 17.08 15.96
N GLN A 149 30.57 17.33 16.96
CA GLN A 149 30.87 17.06 18.38
C GLN A 149 31.36 15.63 18.57
N ARG A 150 30.74 14.70 17.89
CA ARG A 150 31.08 13.29 17.92
C ARG A 150 32.52 13.00 17.44
N ASN A 151 32.92 13.58 16.32
CA ASN A 151 34.28 13.41 15.77
C ASN A 151 35.31 14.09 16.67
N LEU A 152 34.97 15.26 17.24
CA LEU A 152 35.81 15.93 18.22
C LEU A 152 36.11 15.02 19.41
N ASP A 153 35.06 14.42 20.01
CA ASP A 153 35.17 13.53 21.18
C ASP A 153 35.89 12.22 20.82
N LYS A 154 35.54 11.63 19.67
CA LYS A 154 36.13 10.38 19.20
C LYS A 154 37.63 10.45 19.03
N TYR A 155 38.12 11.55 18.49
CA TYR A 155 39.56 11.76 18.23
C TYR A 155 40.27 12.54 19.35
N GLY A 156 39.56 12.99 20.38
CA GLY A 156 40.10 13.74 21.51
C GLY A 156 40.72 15.06 21.09
N LEU A 157 40.05 15.81 20.19
CA LEU A 157 40.55 17.05 19.59
C LEU A 157 40.11 18.28 20.41
N VAL A 158 40.76 19.40 20.17
CA VAL A 158 40.47 20.66 20.87
C VAL A 158 40.21 21.77 19.85
N VAL A 159 39.22 22.62 20.11
CA VAL A 159 38.95 23.80 19.29
C VAL A 159 40.11 24.78 19.39
N GLY A 160 40.54 25.32 18.24
CA GLY A 160 41.71 26.15 18.12
C GLY A 160 43.01 25.41 17.79
N GLU A 161 42.98 24.07 17.84
CA GLU A 161 44.12 23.24 17.46
C GLU A 161 44.39 23.31 15.96
N VAL A 162 45.68 23.48 15.61
CA VAL A 162 46.15 23.55 14.21
C VAL A 162 46.79 22.23 13.83
N PHE A 163 46.33 21.70 12.73
CA PHE A 163 46.83 20.45 12.13
C PHE A 163 47.64 20.74 10.89
N SER A 164 48.69 19.98 10.67
CA SER A 164 49.50 19.98 9.48
C SER A 164 49.47 18.61 8.82
N ILE A 165 49.36 18.56 7.52
CA ILE A 165 49.37 17.31 6.78
C ILE A 165 50.79 16.72 6.77
N ASP A 166 50.91 15.40 6.96
CA ASP A 166 52.18 14.69 6.90
C ASP A 166 52.63 14.49 5.44
N THR A 167 53.63 15.28 5.03
CA THR A 167 54.15 15.31 3.65
C THR A 167 54.74 13.98 3.15
N GLY A 168 55.03 13.04 4.04
CA GLY A 168 55.55 11.72 3.65
C GLY A 168 54.50 10.75 3.15
N LEU A 169 53.19 11.07 3.30
CA LEU A 169 52.07 10.17 3.03
C LEU A 169 50.92 10.84 2.25
N SER A 170 51.07 12.12 1.84
CA SER A 170 50.00 12.89 1.18
C SER A 170 50.55 13.80 0.10
N ASP A 171 49.78 13.98 -0.96
CA ASP A 171 50.04 14.91 -2.06
C ASP A 171 49.62 16.37 -1.73
N ALA A 172 49.10 16.63 -0.53
CA ALA A 172 48.58 17.94 -0.10
C ALA A 172 49.74 18.87 0.31
N VAL A 173 50.65 19.11 -0.62
CA VAL A 173 51.77 20.10 -0.51
C VAL A 173 51.66 21.15 -1.60
N ASP A 174 52.04 22.38 -1.27
CA ASP A 174 52.07 23.45 -2.25
C ASP A 174 53.29 23.34 -3.21
N SER A 175 53.37 24.23 -4.19
CA SER A 175 54.47 24.25 -5.16
C SER A 175 55.85 24.53 -4.55
N GLN A 176 55.91 24.95 -3.29
CA GLN A 176 57.11 25.21 -2.51
C GLN A 176 57.45 24.03 -1.57
N GLY A 177 56.62 23.01 -1.51
CA GLY A 177 56.77 21.85 -0.63
C GLY A 177 56.24 22.08 0.79
N ASN A 178 55.47 23.16 1.02
CA ASN A 178 54.86 23.38 2.34
C ASN A 178 53.58 22.54 2.48
N PRO A 179 53.38 21.89 3.64
CA PRO A 179 52.16 21.11 3.89
C PRO A 179 50.97 22.04 4.14
N MET A 180 49.80 21.55 3.71
CA MET A 180 48.51 22.19 4.04
C MET A 180 48.30 22.19 5.55
N LYS A 181 47.76 23.30 6.07
CA LYS A 181 47.40 23.47 7.48
C LYS A 181 45.93 23.84 7.60
N TYR A 182 45.29 23.29 8.63
CA TYR A 182 43.91 23.63 8.96
C TYR A 182 43.72 23.76 10.46
N GLN A 183 42.68 24.48 10.88
CA GLN A 183 42.37 24.73 12.28
C GLN A 183 40.89 24.46 12.54
N ILE A 184 40.58 23.71 13.60
CA ILE A 184 39.22 23.54 14.07
C ILE A 184 38.78 24.84 14.75
N VAL A 185 37.84 25.56 14.14
CA VAL A 185 37.32 26.85 14.64
C VAL A 185 35.95 26.71 15.29
N GLY A 186 35.19 25.66 14.98
CA GLY A 186 33.86 25.42 15.51
C GLY A 186 33.50 23.95 15.60
N VAL A 187 32.58 23.67 16.51
CA VAL A 187 32.01 22.36 16.74
C VAL A 187 30.50 22.43 16.55
N PHE A 188 29.94 21.46 15.91
CA PHE A 188 28.52 21.45 15.60
C PHE A 188 27.84 20.11 15.97
N GLU A 189 26.53 20.19 16.18
CA GLU A 189 25.60 19.08 16.27
C GLU A 189 24.47 19.25 15.26
N GLU A 190 23.77 18.18 14.93
CA GLU A 190 22.58 18.23 14.08
C GLU A 190 21.51 19.13 14.72
N LYS A 191 20.88 19.96 13.88
CA LYS A 191 19.81 20.86 14.31
C LYS A 191 18.53 20.11 14.61
N ASP A 192 18.23 19.10 13.83
CA ASP A 192 17.08 18.21 13.98
C ASP A 192 17.48 16.81 13.53
N TYR A 193 17.35 15.84 14.43
CA TYR A 193 17.64 14.42 14.14
C TYR A 193 16.65 13.78 13.16
N SER A 194 15.50 14.40 12.92
CA SER A 194 14.50 13.98 11.94
C SER A 194 14.65 14.66 10.57
N ASP A 195 15.67 15.50 10.39
CA ASP A 195 15.90 16.20 9.16
C ASP A 195 16.31 15.23 8.04
N SER A 196 15.50 15.17 6.98
CA SER A 196 15.76 14.34 5.81
C SER A 196 17.03 14.73 5.04
N PHE A 197 17.62 15.90 5.31
CA PHE A 197 18.92 16.28 4.76
C PHE A 197 20.02 15.26 5.10
N TRP A 198 19.97 14.67 6.31
CA TRP A 198 20.96 13.72 6.76
C TRP A 198 20.63 12.29 6.27
N TYR A 199 20.87 12.04 4.98
CA TYR A 199 20.79 10.68 4.44
C TYR A 199 21.87 9.79 5.04
N ASP A 200 23.15 10.22 4.98
CA ASP A 200 24.20 9.66 5.79
C ASP A 200 24.22 10.41 7.11
N GLN A 201 23.92 9.71 8.19
CA GLN A 201 23.95 10.29 9.53
C GLN A 201 25.36 10.79 9.84
N LEU A 202 25.49 11.88 10.61
CA LEU A 202 26.80 12.34 11.09
C LEU A 202 27.62 11.25 11.78
N ALA A 203 26.91 10.25 12.29
CA ALA A 203 27.51 9.05 12.85
C ALA A 203 28.34 8.24 11.85
N ASP A 204 27.94 8.24 10.61
CA ASP A 204 28.59 7.48 9.53
C ASP A 204 29.66 8.32 8.79
N LEU A 205 29.64 9.66 8.98
CA LEU A 205 30.59 10.61 8.38
C LEU A 205 31.84 10.76 9.29
N ASP A 206 32.48 9.62 9.52
CA ASP A 206 33.71 9.58 10.31
C ASP A 206 34.89 10.24 9.56
N SER A 207 35.73 10.96 10.32
CA SER A 207 36.95 11.57 9.78
C SER A 207 36.73 12.69 8.75
N GLU A 208 35.59 13.37 8.79
CA GLU A 208 35.34 14.54 7.96
C GLU A 208 35.44 15.85 8.77
N VAL A 209 36.04 16.84 8.16
CA VAL A 209 36.03 18.25 8.60
C VAL A 209 35.49 19.10 7.45
N TYR A 210 34.63 20.03 7.80
CA TYR A 210 33.92 20.83 6.81
C TYR A 210 34.55 22.19 6.65
N VAL A 211 34.71 22.62 5.38
CA VAL A 211 35.35 23.85 5.00
C VAL A 211 34.46 24.69 4.10
N LYS A 212 34.75 25.99 3.99
CA LYS A 212 34.07 26.90 3.05
C LYS A 212 34.35 26.51 1.61
N LYS A 213 33.45 26.94 0.73
CA LYS A 213 33.60 26.79 -0.72
C LYS A 213 34.87 27.46 -1.26
N ASP A 214 35.11 28.67 -0.83
CA ASP A 214 36.28 29.45 -1.30
C ASP A 214 37.59 28.82 -0.86
N ASP A 215 37.66 28.33 0.38
CA ASP A 215 38.80 27.61 0.91
C ASP A 215 39.01 26.28 0.18
N PHE A 216 37.93 25.55 -0.11
CA PHE A 216 37.97 24.30 -0.89
C PHE A 216 38.52 24.53 -2.31
N ASN A 217 38.09 25.62 -2.97
CA ASN A 217 38.58 25.99 -4.29
C ASN A 217 40.05 26.40 -4.25
N ASP A 218 40.48 27.18 -3.22
CA ASP A 218 41.89 27.53 -3.02
C ASP A 218 42.74 26.26 -2.79
N MET A 219 42.28 25.32 -2.03
CA MET A 219 42.96 24.02 -1.81
C MET A 219 43.18 23.26 -3.13
N ILE A 220 42.17 23.17 -3.99
CA ILE A 220 42.26 22.55 -5.31
C ILE A 220 43.34 23.22 -6.17
N GLY A 221 43.37 24.54 -6.18
CA GLY A 221 44.32 25.31 -7.02
C GLY A 221 45.74 25.35 -6.50
N LYS A 222 45.94 25.17 -5.19
CA LYS A 222 47.24 25.45 -4.53
C LYS A 222 48.02 24.18 -4.19
N TYR A 223 47.32 23.09 -3.84
CA TYR A 223 47.94 21.85 -3.40
C TYR A 223 47.85 20.76 -4.48
N GLY A 224 48.71 19.77 -4.41
CA GLY A 224 48.82 18.69 -5.40
C GLY A 224 47.77 17.60 -5.27
N PHE A 225 46.54 17.94 -4.92
CA PHE A 225 45.44 16.95 -4.92
C PHE A 225 45.17 16.42 -6.33
N LEU A 226 45.08 15.14 -6.48
CA LEU A 226 44.84 14.49 -7.77
C LEU A 226 43.37 14.18 -8.01
N THR A 227 42.59 14.02 -6.92
CA THR A 227 41.23 13.49 -7.00
C THR A 227 40.28 14.21 -6.06
N ILE A 228 39.13 14.60 -6.58
CA ILE A 228 37.97 15.08 -5.81
C ILE A 228 37.00 13.89 -5.72
N TYR A 229 36.64 13.52 -4.52
CA TYR A 229 35.56 12.55 -4.26
C TYR A 229 34.24 13.31 -4.12
N TYR A 230 33.17 12.73 -4.61
CA TYR A 230 31.84 13.31 -4.44
C TYR A 230 30.83 12.23 -4.04
N VAL A 231 29.90 12.65 -3.21
CA VAL A 231 28.72 11.88 -2.84
C VAL A 231 27.52 12.79 -3.02
N ASP A 232 26.52 12.31 -3.71
CA ASP A 232 25.32 13.05 -4.00
C ASP A 232 24.10 12.16 -3.74
N HIS A 233 23.24 12.59 -2.82
CA HIS A 233 22.00 11.92 -2.47
C HIS A 233 20.83 12.90 -2.65
N VAL A 234 19.85 12.49 -3.44
CA VAL A 234 18.62 13.23 -3.70
C VAL A 234 17.46 12.46 -3.08
N MET A 235 16.81 13.05 -2.08
CA MET A 235 15.63 12.52 -1.41
C MET A 235 14.41 12.93 -2.22
N LEU A 236 13.74 11.94 -2.81
CA LEU A 236 12.56 12.16 -3.65
C LEU A 236 11.29 12.19 -2.80
N ASP A 237 10.32 12.98 -3.24
CA ASP A 237 8.99 12.96 -2.63
C ASP A 237 8.24 11.66 -2.95
N TYR A 238 8.38 10.66 -2.06
CA TYR A 238 7.72 9.38 -2.25
C TYR A 238 6.18 9.45 -2.21
N SER A 239 5.59 10.56 -1.76
CA SER A 239 4.14 10.76 -1.83
C SER A 239 3.64 10.88 -3.28
N GLN A 240 4.52 11.26 -4.21
CA GLN A 240 4.25 11.30 -5.65
C GLN A 240 4.37 9.94 -6.33
N ILE A 241 4.94 8.93 -5.64
CA ILE A 241 5.02 7.56 -6.14
C ILE A 241 3.69 6.85 -5.86
N THR A 242 2.87 6.74 -6.88
CA THR A 242 1.52 6.17 -6.83
C THR A 242 1.45 4.84 -7.57
N HIS A 243 0.30 4.14 -7.46
CA HIS A 243 0.03 2.93 -8.23
C HIS A 243 0.18 3.11 -9.75
N LYS A 244 0.14 4.36 -10.28
CA LYS A 244 0.22 4.66 -11.71
C LYS A 244 1.65 4.64 -12.23
N ASN A 245 2.59 5.25 -11.49
CA ASN A 245 3.98 5.45 -11.91
C ASN A 245 4.98 4.49 -11.26
N ALA A 246 4.58 3.74 -10.21
CA ALA A 246 5.46 2.86 -9.47
C ALA A 246 6.23 1.84 -10.33
N MET A 247 5.60 1.31 -11.37
CA MET A 247 6.26 0.32 -12.24
C MET A 247 7.20 0.98 -13.25
N ASP A 248 6.89 2.17 -13.71
CA ASP A 248 7.75 2.96 -14.59
C ASP A 248 8.97 3.45 -13.80
N THR A 249 8.76 3.93 -12.56
CA THR A 249 9.84 4.29 -11.63
C THR A 249 10.78 3.10 -11.38
N LEU A 250 10.24 1.91 -11.08
CA LEU A 250 11.05 0.71 -10.90
C LEU A 250 11.86 0.35 -12.15
N TYR A 251 11.26 0.48 -13.33
CA TYR A 251 11.92 0.23 -14.60
C TYR A 251 13.10 1.21 -14.82
N TYR A 252 12.92 2.49 -14.55
CA TYR A 252 13.98 3.49 -14.68
C TYR A 252 15.10 3.26 -13.67
N LEU A 253 14.79 2.99 -12.40
CA LEU A 253 15.79 2.66 -11.38
C LEU A 253 16.68 1.48 -11.82
N GLN A 254 16.06 0.39 -12.25
CA GLN A 254 16.79 -0.79 -12.73
C GLN A 254 17.58 -0.52 -14.02
N SER A 255 17.11 0.40 -14.86
CA SER A 255 17.82 0.82 -16.06
C SER A 255 19.05 1.65 -15.72
N PHE A 256 18.95 2.57 -14.75
CA PHE A 256 20.07 3.39 -14.28
C PHE A 256 21.13 2.53 -13.59
N GLU A 257 20.74 1.60 -12.71
CA GLU A 257 21.68 0.66 -12.08
C GLU A 257 22.49 -0.16 -13.10
N LYS A 258 21.89 -0.52 -14.23
CA LYS A 258 22.59 -1.26 -15.29
C LYS A 258 23.49 -0.39 -16.14
N SER A 259 23.13 0.87 -16.33
CA SER A 259 23.85 1.80 -17.23
C SER A 259 24.96 2.57 -16.52
N ASP A 260 24.83 2.83 -15.23
CA ASP A 260 25.77 3.58 -14.42
C ASP A 260 26.18 2.78 -13.17
N LYS A 261 27.44 2.41 -13.11
CA LYS A 261 28.01 1.67 -11.97
C LYS A 261 28.01 2.47 -10.66
N TYR A 262 27.98 3.77 -10.76
CA TYR A 262 28.07 4.68 -9.62
C TYR A 262 26.71 5.18 -9.15
N PHE A 263 25.63 4.75 -9.80
CA PHE A 263 24.27 5.03 -9.39
C PHE A 263 23.89 4.19 -8.18
N GLU A 264 23.37 4.83 -7.17
CA GLU A 264 22.91 4.23 -5.92
C GLU A 264 21.42 4.54 -5.71
N GLN A 265 20.71 3.66 -5.07
CA GLN A 265 19.31 3.84 -4.69
C GLN A 265 18.94 2.89 -3.55
N ASN A 266 17.91 3.21 -2.76
CA ASN A 266 17.54 2.40 -1.60
C ASN A 266 16.11 1.86 -1.63
N PHE A 267 15.35 2.05 -2.72
CA PHE A 267 13.93 1.73 -2.73
C PHE A 267 13.42 0.82 -3.85
N SER A 268 14.28 0.30 -4.71
CA SER A 268 13.84 -0.68 -5.73
C SER A 268 13.26 -1.94 -5.09
N SER A 269 13.81 -2.39 -3.96
CA SER A 269 13.29 -3.52 -3.19
C SER A 269 11.87 -3.25 -2.68
N VAL A 270 11.60 -2.04 -2.20
CA VAL A 270 10.27 -1.58 -1.75
C VAL A 270 9.25 -1.68 -2.88
N LEU A 271 9.62 -1.21 -4.08
CA LEU A 271 8.74 -1.28 -5.26
C LEU A 271 8.52 -2.71 -5.77
N ILE A 272 9.52 -3.59 -5.66
CA ILE A 272 9.39 -5.02 -6.01
C ILE A 272 8.41 -5.70 -5.04
N ASP A 273 8.54 -5.45 -3.75
CA ASP A 273 7.64 -5.98 -2.75
C ASP A 273 6.23 -5.44 -2.91
N TYR A 274 6.10 -4.14 -3.16
CA TYR A 274 4.83 -3.53 -3.51
C TYR A 274 4.15 -4.22 -4.70
N LYS A 275 4.87 -4.46 -5.79
CA LYS A 275 4.33 -5.14 -6.99
C LYS A 275 3.69 -6.48 -6.67
N GLY A 276 4.33 -7.25 -5.79
CA GLY A 276 3.81 -8.55 -5.38
C GLY A 276 2.55 -8.43 -4.51
N ASP A 277 2.55 -7.51 -3.55
CA ASP A 277 1.41 -7.27 -2.64
C ASP A 277 0.24 -6.64 -3.38
N ALA A 278 0.49 -5.70 -4.30
CA ALA A 278 -0.52 -5.06 -5.14
C ALA A 278 -1.31 -6.08 -5.97
N ARG A 279 -0.62 -7.09 -6.53
CA ARG A 279 -1.29 -8.19 -7.25
C ARG A 279 -2.21 -8.99 -6.33
N THR A 280 -1.74 -9.30 -5.13
CA THR A 280 -2.50 -10.08 -4.13
C THR A 280 -3.74 -9.31 -3.68
N ILE A 281 -3.60 -8.02 -3.34
CA ILE A 281 -4.72 -7.15 -2.95
C ILE A 281 -5.74 -7.06 -4.08
N GLY A 282 -5.30 -6.86 -5.33
CA GLY A 282 -6.19 -6.82 -6.48
C GLY A 282 -7.04 -8.08 -6.63
N ILE A 283 -6.47 -9.26 -6.41
CA ILE A 283 -7.20 -10.53 -6.46
C ILE A 283 -8.16 -10.65 -5.27
N ILE A 284 -7.75 -10.28 -4.07
CA ILE A 284 -8.59 -10.34 -2.86
C ILE A 284 -9.84 -9.48 -3.03
N ILE A 285 -9.70 -8.24 -3.53
CA ILE A 285 -10.82 -7.34 -3.78
C ILE A 285 -11.83 -7.99 -4.74
N TRP A 286 -11.36 -8.55 -5.85
CA TRP A 286 -12.24 -9.25 -6.80
C TRP A 286 -12.93 -10.47 -6.19
N VAL A 287 -12.22 -11.26 -5.40
CA VAL A 287 -12.77 -12.45 -4.73
C VAL A 287 -13.88 -12.07 -3.73
N LEU A 288 -13.72 -10.95 -3.02
CA LEU A 288 -14.73 -10.48 -2.07
C LEU A 288 -15.94 -9.84 -2.78
N GLU A 289 -15.74 -9.18 -3.89
CA GLU A 289 -16.79 -8.47 -4.62
C GLU A 289 -17.64 -9.40 -5.48
N LEU A 290 -17.05 -10.41 -6.12
CA LEU A 290 -17.73 -11.32 -7.03
C LEU A 290 -19.03 -11.92 -6.48
N PRO A 291 -19.09 -12.42 -5.22
CA PRO A 291 -20.32 -12.93 -4.65
C PRO A 291 -21.41 -11.88 -4.51
N ILE A 292 -21.04 -10.64 -4.20
CA ILE A 292 -21.99 -9.52 -4.07
C ILE A 292 -22.60 -9.19 -5.44
N LEU A 293 -21.77 -9.13 -6.49
CA LEU A 293 -22.21 -8.91 -7.86
C LEU A 293 -23.16 -10.02 -8.33
N VAL A 294 -22.84 -11.28 -8.04
CA VAL A 294 -23.71 -12.44 -8.38
C VAL A 294 -25.05 -12.35 -7.66
N LEU A 295 -25.06 -11.96 -6.40
CA LEU A 295 -26.31 -11.76 -5.64
C LEU A 295 -27.16 -10.63 -6.22
N LEU A 296 -26.54 -9.50 -6.59
CA LEU A 296 -27.25 -8.38 -7.21
C LEU A 296 -27.83 -8.74 -8.57
N LEU A 297 -27.09 -9.48 -9.41
CA LEU A 297 -27.58 -9.98 -10.68
C LEU A 297 -28.75 -10.97 -10.50
N ALA A 298 -28.66 -11.86 -9.52
CA ALA A 298 -29.76 -12.76 -9.16
C ALA A 298 -31.00 -11.98 -8.68
N PHE A 299 -30.82 -10.91 -7.92
CA PHE A 299 -31.89 -10.00 -7.51
C PHE A 299 -32.55 -9.32 -8.69
N ILE A 300 -31.76 -8.73 -9.61
CA ILE A 300 -32.26 -8.08 -10.83
C ILE A 300 -33.08 -9.07 -11.67
N TYR A 301 -32.54 -10.28 -11.90
CA TYR A 301 -33.25 -11.34 -12.62
C TYR A 301 -34.57 -11.70 -11.96
N MET A 302 -34.58 -11.85 -10.62
CA MET A 302 -35.75 -12.19 -9.85
C MET A 302 -36.83 -11.11 -9.95
N VAL A 303 -36.48 -9.84 -9.71
CA VAL A 303 -37.42 -8.73 -9.78
C VAL A 303 -37.98 -8.56 -11.18
N SER A 304 -37.13 -8.66 -12.22
CA SER A 304 -37.57 -8.65 -13.60
C SER A 304 -38.55 -9.79 -13.92
N SER A 305 -38.27 -11.00 -13.43
CA SER A 305 -39.18 -12.15 -13.61
C SER A 305 -40.52 -11.94 -12.91
N GLN A 306 -40.56 -11.27 -11.75
CA GLN A 306 -41.81 -10.93 -11.03
C GLN A 306 -42.60 -9.86 -11.78
N ILE A 307 -41.95 -8.82 -12.30
CA ILE A 307 -42.61 -7.79 -13.11
C ILE A 307 -43.27 -8.45 -14.33
N LEU A 308 -42.56 -9.31 -15.05
CA LEU A 308 -43.08 -10.01 -16.21
C LEU A 308 -44.25 -10.98 -15.88
N GLU A 309 -44.23 -11.60 -14.69
CA GLU A 309 -45.36 -12.41 -14.23
C GLU A 309 -46.61 -11.56 -13.96
N MET A 310 -46.41 -10.29 -13.49
CA MET A 310 -47.52 -9.36 -13.30
C MET A 310 -48.06 -8.82 -14.63
N GLU A 311 -47.17 -8.61 -15.61
CA GLU A 311 -47.48 -8.09 -16.96
C GLU A 311 -47.86 -9.17 -17.98
N ASP A 312 -47.89 -10.44 -17.57
CA ASP A 312 -48.12 -11.59 -18.48
C ASP A 312 -49.43 -11.44 -19.27
N GLY A 313 -50.50 -10.90 -18.63
CA GLY A 313 -51.78 -10.60 -19.28
C GLY A 313 -51.68 -9.51 -20.35
N GLU A 314 -50.86 -8.47 -20.12
CA GLU A 314 -50.66 -7.39 -21.10
C GLU A 314 -49.82 -7.89 -22.27
N ILE A 315 -48.79 -8.70 -22.02
CA ILE A 315 -47.97 -9.31 -23.07
C ILE A 315 -48.85 -10.21 -23.96
N ALA A 316 -49.75 -10.98 -23.38
CA ALA A 316 -50.69 -11.83 -24.10
C ALA A 316 -51.65 -11.01 -24.97
N MET A 317 -52.14 -9.87 -24.45
CA MET A 317 -53.02 -8.97 -25.20
C MET A 317 -52.29 -8.34 -26.42
N LEU A 318 -51.03 -7.87 -26.24
CA LEU A 318 -50.20 -7.36 -27.31
C LEU A 318 -49.96 -8.40 -28.39
N LYS A 319 -49.68 -9.65 -27.99
CA LYS A 319 -49.51 -10.79 -28.93
C LYS A 319 -50.77 -11.13 -29.66
N SER A 320 -51.94 -11.07 -29.03
CA SER A 320 -53.23 -11.32 -29.71
C SER A 320 -53.53 -10.28 -30.77
N ARG A 321 -52.95 -9.08 -30.66
CA ARG A 321 -53.01 -7.98 -31.67
C ARG A 321 -51.93 -8.08 -32.75
N GLY A 322 -51.13 -9.19 -32.77
CA GLY A 322 -50.13 -9.43 -33.82
C GLY A 322 -48.71 -8.96 -33.53
N THR A 323 -48.41 -8.50 -32.29
CA THR A 323 -47.07 -8.08 -31.88
C THR A 323 -46.11 -9.28 -31.92
N SER A 324 -44.99 -9.16 -32.61
CA SER A 324 -43.96 -10.20 -32.69
C SER A 324 -43.14 -10.29 -31.39
N THR A 325 -42.54 -11.44 -31.15
CA THR A 325 -41.63 -11.66 -29.98
C THR A 325 -40.46 -10.67 -29.96
N LYS A 326 -39.95 -10.29 -31.16
CA LYS A 326 -38.86 -9.31 -31.28
C LYS A 326 -39.28 -7.89 -30.85
N GLN A 327 -40.53 -7.51 -31.19
CA GLN A 327 -41.09 -6.21 -30.79
C GLN A 327 -41.31 -6.13 -29.27
N VAL A 328 -41.85 -7.20 -28.67
CA VAL A 328 -41.97 -7.28 -27.21
C VAL A 328 -40.60 -7.16 -26.54
N LEU A 329 -39.60 -7.90 -27.04
CA LEU A 329 -38.22 -7.81 -26.55
C LEU A 329 -37.66 -6.39 -26.68
N GLY A 330 -37.92 -5.70 -27.80
CA GLY A 330 -37.47 -4.33 -28.06
C GLY A 330 -38.03 -3.32 -27.05
N ILE A 331 -39.30 -3.50 -26.61
CA ILE A 331 -39.93 -2.65 -25.60
C ILE A 331 -39.18 -2.79 -24.26
N TYR A 332 -38.96 -4.00 -23.80
CA TYR A 332 -38.25 -4.25 -22.52
C TYR A 332 -36.76 -3.89 -22.59
N LEU A 333 -36.11 -4.06 -23.74
CA LEU A 333 -34.75 -3.57 -23.97
C LEU A 333 -34.68 -2.04 -23.85
N GLY A 334 -35.61 -1.31 -24.50
CA GLY A 334 -35.68 0.15 -24.41
C GLY A 334 -35.90 0.61 -22.97
N GLN A 335 -36.84 -0.05 -22.26
CA GLN A 335 -37.12 0.24 -20.85
C GLN A 335 -35.88 -0.01 -19.96
N SER A 336 -35.22 -1.17 -20.11
CA SER A 336 -34.02 -1.49 -19.33
C SER A 336 -32.83 -0.58 -19.65
N ALA A 337 -32.71 -0.13 -20.90
CA ALA A 337 -31.69 0.83 -21.31
C ALA A 337 -31.89 2.19 -20.62
N ILE A 338 -33.13 2.70 -20.58
CA ILE A 338 -33.46 3.96 -19.88
C ILE A 338 -33.15 3.82 -18.37
N LEU A 339 -33.58 2.73 -17.75
CA LEU A 339 -33.30 2.48 -16.32
C LEU A 339 -31.79 2.38 -16.06
N SER A 340 -31.04 1.77 -16.96
CA SER A 340 -29.57 1.65 -16.83
C SER A 340 -28.85 2.99 -16.98
N VAL A 341 -29.31 3.88 -17.88
CA VAL A 341 -28.76 5.25 -17.97
C VAL A 341 -29.00 6.04 -16.67
N ILE A 342 -30.20 5.98 -16.13
CA ILE A 342 -30.52 6.61 -14.83
C ILE A 342 -29.64 5.99 -13.73
N ALA A 343 -29.46 4.68 -13.77
CA ALA A 343 -28.63 3.96 -12.78
C ALA A 343 -27.15 4.34 -12.86
N ILE A 344 -26.60 4.62 -14.03
CA ILE A 344 -25.22 5.12 -14.17
C ILE A 344 -25.08 6.50 -13.51
N VAL A 345 -25.99 7.43 -13.81
CA VAL A 345 -25.94 8.80 -13.28
C VAL A 345 -26.03 8.83 -11.76
N ILE A 346 -26.86 7.98 -11.16
CA ILE A 346 -27.06 7.92 -9.71
C ILE A 346 -26.06 6.95 -9.04
N GLY A 347 -25.74 5.85 -9.70
CA GLY A 347 -24.91 4.78 -9.16
C GLY A 347 -23.46 5.18 -8.98
N ILE A 348 -22.89 5.97 -9.88
CA ILE A 348 -21.49 6.43 -9.77
C ILE A 348 -21.28 7.30 -8.52
N PRO A 349 -22.10 8.35 -8.23
CA PRO A 349 -21.98 9.08 -6.97
C PRO A 349 -22.19 8.23 -5.72
N ILE A 350 -23.10 7.26 -5.76
CA ILE A 350 -23.31 6.32 -4.65
C ILE A 350 -22.09 5.42 -4.49
N GLY A 351 -21.52 4.91 -5.57
CA GLY A 351 -20.29 4.10 -5.55
C GLY A 351 -19.11 4.86 -4.94
N TYR A 352 -18.99 6.14 -5.28
CA TYR A 352 -18.02 7.03 -4.66
C TYR A 352 -18.23 7.19 -3.14
N LEU A 353 -19.47 7.39 -2.71
CA LEU A 353 -19.81 7.46 -1.28
C LEU A 353 -19.51 6.14 -0.56
N LEU A 354 -19.81 4.99 -1.19
CA LEU A 354 -19.48 3.67 -0.66
C LEU A 354 -17.97 3.47 -0.54
N CYS A 355 -17.20 3.91 -1.52
CA CYS A 355 -15.74 3.88 -1.49
C CYS A 355 -15.19 4.72 -0.32
N LYS A 356 -15.69 5.94 -0.14
CA LYS A 356 -15.30 6.83 0.95
C LYS A 356 -15.65 6.22 2.31
N LEU A 357 -16.83 5.63 2.46
CA LEU A 357 -17.24 4.93 3.68
C LEU A 357 -16.34 3.71 3.97
N ALA A 358 -16.01 2.92 2.95
CA ALA A 358 -15.12 1.77 3.11
C ALA A 358 -13.71 2.20 3.51
N ALA A 359 -13.20 3.29 2.94
CA ALA A 359 -11.88 3.84 3.22
C ALA A 359 -11.78 4.50 4.61
N SER A 360 -12.89 5.04 5.14
CA SER A 360 -12.92 5.68 6.46
C SER A 360 -13.02 4.69 7.63
N THR A 361 -13.08 3.39 7.38
CA THR A 361 -13.19 2.35 8.41
C THR A 361 -11.80 1.92 8.89
N ASP A 362 -11.37 2.39 10.06
CA ASP A 362 -10.13 1.95 10.73
C ASP A 362 -10.27 0.55 11.33
N SER A 363 -11.46 0.20 11.80
CA SER A 363 -11.81 -1.14 12.26
C SER A 363 -13.30 -1.38 12.06
N PHE A 364 -13.77 -2.61 12.34
CA PHE A 364 -15.16 -2.97 12.13
C PHE A 364 -16.12 -1.95 12.79
N LEU A 365 -16.83 -1.18 11.97
CA LEU A 365 -17.80 -0.12 12.36
C LEU A 365 -17.20 1.06 13.19
N GLN A 366 -15.89 1.17 13.28
CA GLN A 366 -15.24 2.36 13.80
C GLN A 366 -14.80 3.24 12.64
N PHE A 367 -15.46 4.39 12.49
CA PHE A 367 -15.14 5.36 11.45
C PHE A 367 -14.12 6.36 12.02
N GLY A 368 -12.86 6.23 11.62
CA GLY A 368 -11.85 7.24 11.87
C GLY A 368 -11.90 8.29 10.76
N PHE A 369 -12.12 9.55 11.13
CA PHE A 369 -11.98 10.69 10.21
C PHE A 369 -10.51 11.08 10.06
N LYS A 370 -9.64 10.12 9.66
CA LYS A 370 -8.31 10.49 9.16
C LYS A 370 -8.48 11.12 7.79
N ASP A 371 -7.67 12.12 7.50
CA ASP A 371 -7.52 12.68 6.15
C ASP A 371 -7.11 11.55 5.22
N THR A 372 -8.10 10.84 4.70
CA THR A 372 -7.90 9.84 3.68
C THR A 372 -7.47 10.59 2.44
N HIS A 373 -6.23 10.39 2.00
CA HIS A 373 -5.79 10.79 0.68
C HIS A 373 -6.83 10.34 -0.33
N PHE A 374 -7.41 11.32 -0.98
CA PHE A 374 -8.62 11.20 -1.73
C PHE A 374 -8.41 10.28 -2.92
N TYR A 375 -9.14 9.20 -2.98
CA TYR A 375 -9.20 8.33 -4.14
C TYR A 375 -9.78 9.12 -5.32
N GLY A 376 -8.93 9.54 -6.24
CA GLY A 376 -9.33 10.30 -7.42
C GLY A 376 -10.34 9.53 -8.28
N VAL A 377 -11.16 10.28 -9.02
CA VAL A 377 -12.06 9.70 -10.02
C VAL A 377 -11.21 9.04 -11.12
N ASP A 378 -11.19 7.72 -11.16
CA ASP A 378 -10.47 6.95 -12.17
C ASP A 378 -11.36 6.77 -13.42
N PRO A 379 -10.85 6.99 -14.64
CA PRO A 379 -11.58 6.69 -15.88
C PRO A 379 -12.11 5.26 -15.96
N TRP A 380 -11.46 4.29 -15.37
CA TRP A 380 -11.91 2.91 -15.30
C TRP A 380 -13.24 2.73 -14.58
N MET A 381 -13.59 3.62 -13.65
CA MET A 381 -14.89 3.66 -13.01
C MET A 381 -16.04 3.74 -14.02
N ILE A 382 -15.88 4.55 -15.09
CA ILE A 382 -16.89 4.69 -16.14
C ILE A 382 -17.00 3.38 -16.94
N VAL A 383 -15.86 2.75 -17.24
CA VAL A 383 -15.82 1.48 -17.97
C VAL A 383 -16.54 0.37 -17.21
N TYR A 384 -16.26 0.24 -15.90
CA TYR A 384 -16.91 -0.75 -15.03
C TYR A 384 -18.42 -0.47 -14.87
N SER A 385 -18.81 0.81 -14.76
CA SER A 385 -20.22 1.21 -14.69
C SER A 385 -20.98 0.86 -15.97
N LEU A 386 -20.38 1.10 -17.14
CA LEU A 386 -20.94 0.73 -18.44
C LEU A 386 -21.06 -0.78 -18.58
N ALA A 387 -20.03 -1.53 -18.21
CA ALA A 387 -20.06 -2.99 -18.23
C ALA A 387 -21.17 -3.55 -17.32
N ALA A 388 -21.31 -3.02 -16.11
CA ALA A 388 -22.37 -3.38 -15.17
C ALA A 388 -23.76 -3.08 -15.73
N ALA A 389 -23.95 -1.92 -16.36
CA ALA A 389 -25.21 -1.54 -16.99
C ALA A 389 -25.57 -2.48 -18.15
N VAL A 390 -24.62 -2.85 -19.01
CA VAL A 390 -24.85 -3.81 -20.10
C VAL A 390 -25.24 -5.18 -19.54
N ILE A 391 -24.55 -5.65 -18.52
CA ILE A 391 -24.86 -6.92 -17.84
C ILE A 391 -26.25 -6.84 -17.20
N ALA A 392 -26.62 -5.73 -16.56
CA ALA A 392 -27.95 -5.53 -15.99
C ALA A 392 -29.04 -5.62 -17.09
N ILE A 393 -28.86 -4.96 -18.23
CA ILE A 393 -29.78 -5.04 -19.38
C ILE A 393 -29.96 -6.50 -19.81
N LEU A 394 -28.89 -7.27 -19.92
CA LEU A 394 -28.95 -8.69 -20.28
C LEU A 394 -29.77 -9.49 -19.25
N PHE A 395 -29.52 -9.30 -17.95
CA PHE A 395 -30.23 -10.02 -16.89
C PHE A 395 -31.70 -9.61 -16.75
N VAL A 396 -32.07 -8.37 -17.06
CA VAL A 396 -33.46 -7.91 -17.14
C VAL A 396 -34.17 -8.52 -18.34
N THR A 397 -33.50 -8.67 -19.46
CA THR A 397 -34.11 -9.17 -20.72
C THR A 397 -34.15 -10.69 -20.81
N LEU A 398 -33.28 -11.42 -20.07
CA LEU A 398 -33.29 -12.88 -20.04
C LEU A 398 -34.65 -13.50 -19.73
N PRO A 399 -35.41 -13.06 -18.71
CA PRO A 399 -36.75 -13.59 -18.44
C PRO A 399 -37.73 -13.27 -19.57
N VAL A 400 -37.57 -12.11 -20.24
CA VAL A 400 -38.49 -11.68 -21.33
C VAL A 400 -38.54 -12.70 -22.47
N PHE A 401 -37.39 -13.29 -22.84
CA PHE A 401 -37.35 -14.36 -23.85
C PHE A 401 -38.27 -15.53 -23.51
N LYS A 402 -38.34 -15.88 -22.21
CA LYS A 402 -39.16 -17.00 -21.74
C LYS A 402 -40.64 -16.65 -21.82
N TYR A 403 -41.03 -15.46 -21.36
CA TYR A 403 -42.43 -15.01 -21.37
C TYR A 403 -42.91 -14.67 -22.79
N ALA A 404 -42.07 -14.05 -23.61
CA ALA A 404 -42.40 -13.70 -24.95
C ALA A 404 -42.56 -14.87 -25.93
N LYS A 405 -41.97 -16.05 -25.65
CA LYS A 405 -42.17 -17.28 -26.46
C LYS A 405 -43.48 -18.02 -26.14
N ASN A 406 -44.06 -17.80 -24.97
CA ASN A 406 -45.24 -18.55 -24.55
C ASN A 406 -46.46 -18.21 -25.44
N SER A 407 -47.21 -19.25 -25.83
CA SER A 407 -48.48 -19.15 -26.53
C SER A 407 -49.61 -18.86 -25.54
N ILE A 408 -50.68 -18.17 -26.01
CA ILE A 408 -51.88 -17.87 -25.19
C ILE A 408 -52.53 -19.15 -24.64
N VAL A 409 -52.48 -20.25 -25.43
CA VAL A 409 -52.99 -21.57 -25.03
C VAL A 409 -52.17 -22.20 -23.91
N GLU A 410 -50.86 -22.08 -23.95
CA GLU A 410 -49.96 -22.55 -22.87
C GLU A 410 -50.15 -21.78 -21.58
N GLN A 411 -50.46 -20.50 -21.64
CA GLN A 411 -50.70 -19.64 -20.52
C GLN A 411 -51.92 -20.05 -19.69
N LYS A 412 -53.05 -20.39 -20.38
CA LYS A 412 -54.26 -20.92 -19.71
C LYS A 412 -54.06 -22.34 -19.14
N SER A 413 -53.22 -23.19 -19.75
CA SER A 413 -52.95 -24.52 -19.26
C SER A 413 -51.95 -24.58 -18.11
N ARG A 414 -51.15 -23.54 -17.91
CA ARG A 414 -50.15 -23.44 -16.81
C ARG A 414 -50.74 -23.23 -15.43
N THR A 415 -51.96 -22.73 -15.31
CA THR A 415 -52.65 -22.61 -14.02
C THR A 415 -52.86 -23.96 -13.32
N GLY A 416 -52.67 -25.10 -13.99
CA GLY A 416 -52.87 -26.44 -13.47
C GLY A 416 -51.64 -27.32 -13.21
N LYS A 417 -50.54 -27.19 -13.98
CA LYS A 417 -49.39 -28.12 -13.90
C LYS A 417 -48.05 -27.44 -14.24
N VAL A 418 -47.43 -26.80 -13.25
CA VAL A 418 -46.04 -26.34 -13.43
C VAL A 418 -45.09 -27.19 -12.60
N ASN A 419 -44.54 -28.21 -13.23
CA ASN A 419 -43.41 -29.01 -12.70
C ASN A 419 -42.08 -28.43 -13.27
N TYR A 420 -41.90 -27.09 -13.16
CA TYR A 420 -40.64 -26.45 -13.61
C TYR A 420 -39.57 -26.69 -12.53
N ARG A 421 -38.52 -27.43 -12.91
CA ARG A 421 -37.32 -27.57 -12.10
C ARG A 421 -36.30 -26.51 -12.59
N PRO A 422 -35.77 -25.67 -11.72
CA PRO A 422 -34.72 -24.70 -12.09
C PRO A 422 -33.49 -25.43 -12.67
N PHE A 423 -32.70 -24.74 -13.49
CA PHE A 423 -31.50 -25.30 -14.13
C PHE A 423 -30.55 -25.96 -13.13
N TRP A 424 -30.26 -25.30 -11.99
CA TRP A 424 -29.35 -25.82 -10.95
C TRP A 424 -29.89 -27.11 -10.28
N GLU A 425 -31.20 -27.26 -10.15
CA GLU A 425 -31.83 -28.47 -9.59
C GLU A 425 -31.82 -29.62 -10.62
N LYS A 426 -31.93 -29.29 -11.92
CA LYS A 426 -31.92 -30.26 -13.02
C LYS A 426 -30.56 -30.88 -13.23
N PHE A 427 -29.50 -30.08 -13.17
CA PHE A 427 -28.10 -30.49 -13.39
C PHE A 427 -27.34 -30.78 -12.10
N PHE A 428 -28.00 -30.81 -10.94
CA PHE A 428 -27.37 -31.05 -9.64
C PHE A 428 -26.18 -30.07 -9.35
N VAL A 429 -26.24 -28.86 -9.87
CA VAL A 429 -25.18 -27.86 -9.70
C VAL A 429 -24.94 -27.54 -8.23
N ASP A 430 -25.99 -27.50 -7.40
CA ASP A 430 -25.93 -27.36 -5.95
C ASP A 430 -25.10 -28.47 -5.28
N VAL A 431 -25.28 -29.72 -5.65
CA VAL A 431 -24.53 -30.85 -5.10
C VAL A 431 -23.07 -30.80 -5.56
N ILE A 432 -22.83 -30.50 -6.83
CA ILE A 432 -21.47 -30.38 -7.38
C ILE A 432 -20.72 -29.26 -6.65
N LEU A 433 -21.33 -28.08 -6.48
CA LEU A 433 -20.70 -26.94 -5.79
C LEU A 433 -20.41 -27.24 -4.31
N VAL A 434 -21.34 -27.94 -3.59
CA VAL A 434 -21.11 -28.36 -2.20
C VAL A 434 -19.97 -29.36 -2.13
N THR A 435 -19.94 -30.35 -3.03
CA THR A 435 -18.84 -31.32 -3.06
C THR A 435 -17.51 -30.68 -3.35
N LEU A 436 -17.48 -29.74 -4.29
CA LEU A 436 -16.28 -28.96 -4.62
C LEU A 436 -15.81 -28.12 -3.41
N SER A 437 -16.71 -27.42 -2.74
CA SER A 437 -16.35 -26.61 -1.58
C SER A 437 -15.89 -27.45 -0.38
N ILE A 438 -16.47 -28.62 -0.15
CA ILE A 438 -16.00 -29.58 0.87
C ILE A 438 -14.60 -30.10 0.50
N TYR A 439 -14.36 -30.42 -0.76
CA TYR A 439 -13.03 -30.83 -1.24
C TYR A 439 -11.98 -29.74 -1.02
N LEU A 440 -12.30 -28.47 -1.37
CA LEU A 440 -11.40 -27.34 -1.14
C LEU A 440 -11.14 -27.11 0.36
N LEU A 441 -12.17 -27.28 1.21
CA LEU A 441 -12.03 -27.17 2.66
C LEU A 441 -11.12 -28.29 3.22
N TYR A 442 -11.31 -29.52 2.74
CA TYR A 442 -10.46 -30.65 3.12
C TYR A 442 -9.00 -30.42 2.73
N ASN A 443 -8.77 -29.94 1.51
CA ASN A 443 -7.43 -29.62 1.00
C ASN A 443 -6.77 -28.49 1.81
N TYR A 444 -7.53 -27.45 2.13
CA TYR A 444 -7.08 -26.37 3.02
C TYR A 444 -6.70 -26.90 4.41
N ASN A 445 -7.54 -27.75 5.03
CA ASN A 445 -7.23 -28.30 6.35
C ASN A 445 -5.99 -29.21 6.35
N LYS A 446 -5.70 -29.88 5.25
CA LYS A 446 -4.49 -30.69 5.08
C LYS A 446 -3.23 -29.84 4.96
N GLN A 447 -3.32 -28.66 4.34
CA GLN A 447 -2.18 -27.77 4.08
C GLN A 447 -2.07 -26.64 5.12
N LYS A 448 -2.97 -26.53 6.05
CA LYS A 448 -3.07 -25.37 6.97
C LYS A 448 -1.81 -25.14 7.79
N SER A 449 -1.09 -26.19 8.21
CA SER A 449 0.18 -26.05 8.95
C SER A 449 1.30 -25.52 8.05
N THR A 450 1.39 -25.98 6.81
CA THR A 450 2.35 -25.49 5.83
C THR A 450 2.05 -24.04 5.45
N ILE A 451 0.78 -23.72 5.18
CA ILE A 451 0.34 -22.34 4.90
C ILE A 451 0.64 -21.40 6.07
N ALA A 452 0.44 -21.86 7.31
CA ALA A 452 0.76 -21.07 8.50
C ALA A 452 2.28 -20.80 8.62
N LEU A 453 3.12 -21.79 8.34
CA LEU A 453 4.57 -21.64 8.31
C LEU A 453 5.03 -20.73 7.17
N ASP A 454 4.44 -20.86 5.99
CA ASP A 454 4.74 -20.01 4.84
C ASP A 454 4.39 -18.54 5.12
N ILE A 455 3.25 -18.28 5.76
CA ILE A 455 2.84 -16.92 6.16
C ILE A 455 3.78 -16.37 7.25
N LEU A 456 4.22 -17.18 8.21
CA LEU A 456 5.20 -16.78 9.21
C LEU A 456 6.58 -16.50 8.59
N ALA A 457 6.92 -17.20 7.52
CA ALA A 457 8.14 -16.97 6.72
C ALA A 457 8.02 -15.78 5.74
N GLY A 458 6.94 -14.97 5.84
CA GLY A 458 6.73 -13.81 4.97
C GLY A 458 6.08 -14.09 3.62
N SER A 459 5.66 -15.34 3.36
CA SER A 459 4.97 -15.69 2.11
C SER A 459 3.54 -15.12 2.10
N ARG A 460 3.08 -14.72 0.92
CA ARG A 460 1.76 -14.14 0.72
C ARG A 460 0.66 -15.21 0.77
N PRO A 461 -0.47 -14.95 1.46
CA PRO A 461 -1.58 -15.90 1.49
C PRO A 461 -2.20 -16.07 0.10
N ASP A 462 -2.52 -17.32 -0.28
CA ASP A 462 -3.20 -17.61 -1.53
C ASP A 462 -4.64 -17.04 -1.52
N PRO A 463 -4.99 -16.13 -2.44
CA PRO A 463 -6.33 -15.52 -2.50
C PRO A 463 -7.48 -16.52 -2.71
N VAL A 464 -7.20 -17.71 -3.26
CA VAL A 464 -8.20 -18.76 -3.48
C VAL A 464 -8.81 -19.26 -2.16
N ILE A 465 -8.11 -19.11 -1.04
CA ILE A 465 -8.61 -19.47 0.29
C ILE A 465 -9.88 -18.69 0.64
N PHE A 466 -9.92 -17.39 0.28
CA PHE A 466 -11.08 -16.53 0.53
C PHE A 466 -12.28 -16.89 -0.35
N LEU A 467 -12.04 -17.36 -1.58
CA LEU A 467 -13.10 -17.78 -2.50
C LEU A 467 -13.84 -19.03 -1.98
N ASN A 468 -13.15 -19.93 -1.29
CA ASN A 468 -13.74 -21.17 -0.79
C ASN A 468 -14.92 -20.91 0.17
N SER A 469 -14.78 -19.96 1.08
CA SER A 469 -15.83 -19.63 2.05
C SER A 469 -17.08 -19.05 1.37
N SER A 470 -16.90 -18.17 0.41
CA SER A 470 -17.99 -17.59 -0.38
C SER A 470 -18.68 -18.65 -1.23
N LEU A 471 -17.91 -19.55 -1.86
CA LEU A 471 -18.41 -20.67 -2.63
C LEU A 471 -19.24 -21.62 -1.75
N PHE A 472 -18.78 -21.92 -0.52
CA PHE A 472 -19.50 -22.77 0.43
C PHE A 472 -20.86 -22.17 0.81
N ILE A 473 -20.91 -20.88 1.16
CA ILE A 473 -22.16 -20.19 1.50
C ILE A 473 -23.14 -20.27 0.33
N PHE A 474 -22.66 -20.02 -0.89
CA PHE A 474 -23.47 -20.06 -2.09
C PHE A 474 -23.98 -21.48 -2.39
N ALA A 475 -23.11 -22.46 -2.30
CA ALA A 475 -23.41 -23.86 -2.53
C ALA A 475 -24.44 -24.41 -1.53
N VAL A 476 -24.24 -24.13 -0.24
CA VAL A 476 -25.18 -24.52 0.84
C VAL A 476 -26.51 -23.79 0.68
N GLY A 477 -26.51 -22.51 0.32
CA GLY A 477 -27.74 -21.76 0.04
C GLY A 477 -28.58 -22.41 -1.07
N LEU A 478 -27.98 -22.82 -2.18
CA LEU A 478 -28.65 -23.55 -3.27
C LEU A 478 -29.16 -24.94 -2.80
N LEU A 479 -28.36 -25.65 -1.98
CA LEU A 479 -28.74 -26.92 -1.43
C LEU A 479 -29.95 -26.78 -0.48
N VAL A 480 -29.97 -25.77 0.38
CA VAL A 480 -31.09 -25.48 1.27
C VAL A 480 -32.37 -25.20 0.47
N LEU A 481 -32.28 -24.46 -0.67
CA LEU A 481 -33.42 -24.30 -1.59
C LEU A 481 -34.02 -25.60 -2.04
N ARG A 482 -33.21 -26.62 -2.32
CA ARG A 482 -33.67 -27.93 -2.69
C ARG A 482 -34.31 -28.65 -1.49
N LEU A 483 -33.61 -28.64 -0.35
CA LEU A 483 -34.02 -29.37 0.85
C LEU A 483 -35.29 -28.79 1.49
N ILE A 484 -35.49 -27.47 1.50
CA ILE A 484 -36.64 -26.83 2.11
C ILE A 484 -37.97 -27.35 1.53
N LYS A 485 -38.00 -27.68 0.23
CA LYS A 485 -39.16 -28.25 -0.43
C LYS A 485 -39.51 -29.63 0.12
N TYR A 486 -38.48 -30.44 0.40
CA TYR A 486 -38.66 -31.77 0.98
C TYR A 486 -39.00 -31.69 2.47
N LEU A 487 -38.37 -30.76 3.19
CA LEU A 487 -38.62 -30.51 4.61
C LEU A 487 -40.08 -30.09 4.84
N ILE A 488 -40.58 -29.13 4.07
CA ILE A 488 -41.99 -28.70 4.18
C ILE A 488 -42.95 -29.83 3.87
N ARG A 489 -42.66 -30.67 2.88
CA ARG A 489 -43.49 -31.86 2.59
C ARG A 489 -43.43 -32.88 3.71
N LEU A 490 -42.27 -33.06 4.34
CA LEU A 490 -42.08 -33.96 5.48
C LEU A 490 -42.91 -33.48 6.68
N ILE A 491 -42.76 -32.19 7.03
CA ILE A 491 -43.55 -31.57 8.12
C ILE A 491 -45.04 -31.68 7.84
N TYR A 492 -45.47 -31.39 6.60
CA TYR A 492 -46.87 -31.58 6.21
C TYR A 492 -47.33 -33.03 6.37
N ARG A 493 -46.51 -34.01 5.98
CA ARG A 493 -46.85 -35.46 6.10
C ARG A 493 -46.98 -35.88 7.56
N ILE A 494 -46.12 -35.40 8.46
CA ILE A 494 -46.11 -35.74 9.89
C ILE A 494 -47.31 -35.06 10.59
N GLY A 495 -47.58 -33.80 10.32
CA GLY A 495 -48.61 -33.01 11.01
C GLY A 495 -50.01 -33.18 10.48
N ARG A 496 -50.19 -33.71 9.27
CA ARG A 496 -51.45 -33.79 8.52
C ARG A 496 -52.63 -34.36 9.30
N LYS A 497 -52.38 -35.31 10.21
CA LYS A 497 -53.43 -35.98 11.01
C LYS A 497 -53.74 -35.27 12.33
N ARG A 498 -52.93 -34.31 12.78
CA ARG A 498 -53.02 -33.65 14.10
C ARG A 498 -53.29 -32.17 14.04
N TRP A 499 -53.29 -31.56 12.86
CA TRP A 499 -53.42 -30.12 12.72
C TRP A 499 -54.87 -29.63 12.67
N SER A 500 -55.07 -28.43 13.18
CA SER A 500 -56.33 -27.71 12.98
C SER A 500 -56.57 -27.41 11.49
N PRO A 501 -57.83 -27.28 11.05
CA PRO A 501 -58.17 -27.02 9.65
C PRO A 501 -57.45 -25.75 9.09
N ALA A 502 -57.28 -24.73 9.91
CA ALA A 502 -56.61 -23.49 9.52
C ALA A 502 -55.11 -23.70 9.24
N VAL A 503 -54.40 -24.41 10.13
CA VAL A 503 -52.98 -24.78 9.96
C VAL A 503 -52.78 -25.70 8.76
N TYR A 504 -53.69 -26.67 8.56
CA TYR A 504 -53.68 -27.53 7.38
C TYR A 504 -53.80 -26.73 6.07
N ALA A 505 -54.76 -25.83 5.99
CA ALA A 505 -54.97 -24.98 4.81
C ALA A 505 -53.77 -24.09 4.54
N SER A 506 -53.17 -23.47 5.58
CA SER A 506 -51.96 -22.65 5.48
C SER A 506 -50.76 -23.42 4.96
N PHE A 507 -50.51 -24.64 5.48
CA PHE A 507 -49.41 -25.49 4.98
C PHE A 507 -49.66 -25.99 3.55
N LEU A 508 -50.92 -26.29 3.19
CA LEU A 508 -51.26 -26.63 1.81
C LEU A 508 -51.01 -25.48 0.87
N GLN A 509 -51.31 -24.26 1.27
CA GLN A 509 -51.02 -23.06 0.51
C GLN A 509 -49.49 -22.83 0.40
N ILE A 510 -48.74 -22.94 1.50
CA ILE A 510 -47.28 -22.86 1.51
C ILE A 510 -46.67 -23.89 0.57
N THR A 511 -47.05 -25.17 0.60
CA THR A 511 -46.52 -26.21 -0.28
C THR A 511 -46.76 -25.95 -1.76
N ARG A 512 -47.86 -25.22 -2.10
CA ARG A 512 -48.13 -24.75 -3.47
C ARG A 512 -47.35 -23.51 -3.86
N THR A 513 -47.10 -22.60 -2.91
CA THR A 513 -46.50 -21.29 -3.12
C THR A 513 -44.96 -21.31 -3.02
N VAL A 514 -44.39 -22.28 -2.24
CA VAL A 514 -42.93 -22.43 -2.04
C VAL A 514 -42.14 -22.48 -3.36
N LYS A 515 -42.74 -23.02 -4.41
CA LYS A 515 -42.09 -23.04 -5.72
C LYS A 515 -41.89 -21.62 -6.32
N LYS A 516 -42.74 -20.67 -5.98
CA LYS A 516 -42.71 -19.28 -6.49
C LYS A 516 -41.89 -18.37 -5.59
N GLN A 517 -42.05 -18.49 -4.28
CA GLN A 517 -41.46 -17.60 -3.28
C GLN A 517 -40.16 -18.12 -2.66
N GLY A 518 -39.83 -19.41 -2.84
CA GLY A 518 -38.66 -20.03 -2.23
C GLY A 518 -37.33 -19.39 -2.62
N PHE A 519 -37.25 -18.86 -3.85
CA PHE A 519 -36.03 -18.14 -4.32
C PHE A 519 -35.79 -16.83 -3.55
N ILE A 520 -36.88 -16.06 -3.27
CA ILE A 520 -36.78 -14.80 -2.51
C ILE A 520 -36.24 -15.06 -1.10
N SER A 521 -36.83 -16.10 -0.44
CA SER A 521 -36.45 -16.43 0.94
C SER A 521 -34.99 -16.84 1.03
N VAL A 522 -34.49 -17.64 0.07
CA VAL A 522 -33.09 -18.05 0.07
C VAL A 522 -32.16 -16.92 -0.33
N PHE A 523 -32.55 -16.08 -1.28
CA PHE A 523 -31.80 -14.87 -1.59
C PHE A 523 -31.58 -14.04 -0.33
N LEU A 524 -32.64 -13.82 0.48
CA LEU A 524 -32.54 -13.08 1.71
C LEU A 524 -31.61 -13.76 2.73
N VAL A 525 -31.75 -15.09 2.90
CA VAL A 525 -30.89 -15.87 3.79
C VAL A 525 -29.43 -15.81 3.34
N MET A 526 -29.18 -15.95 2.03
CA MET A 526 -27.81 -15.87 1.48
C MET A 526 -27.20 -14.48 1.65
N THR A 527 -28.00 -13.43 1.45
CA THR A 527 -27.52 -12.05 1.63
C THR A 527 -27.13 -11.80 3.09
N ILE A 528 -27.97 -12.25 4.04
CA ILE A 528 -27.67 -12.14 5.49
C ILE A 528 -26.43 -12.98 5.84
N ALA A 529 -26.36 -14.22 5.37
CA ALA A 529 -25.24 -15.12 5.63
C ALA A 529 -23.91 -14.56 5.10
N MET A 530 -23.93 -13.98 3.89
CA MET A 530 -22.77 -13.34 3.29
C MET A 530 -22.35 -12.07 4.04
N GLY A 531 -23.33 -11.25 4.46
CA GLY A 531 -23.07 -10.09 5.29
C GLY A 531 -22.44 -10.45 6.64
N MET A 532 -22.97 -11.46 7.32
CA MET A 532 -22.41 -11.96 8.58
C MET A 532 -20.99 -12.53 8.39
N PHE A 533 -20.78 -13.27 7.30
CA PHE A 533 -19.46 -13.84 6.99
C PHE A 533 -18.41 -12.74 6.77
N ASN A 534 -18.71 -11.77 5.91
CA ASN A 534 -17.79 -10.68 5.61
C ASN A 534 -17.48 -9.84 6.88
N SER A 535 -18.49 -9.57 7.70
CA SER A 535 -18.35 -8.88 8.98
C SER A 535 -17.45 -9.64 9.96
N ASN A 536 -17.67 -10.93 10.15
CA ASN A 536 -16.85 -11.75 11.02
C ASN A 536 -15.42 -11.91 10.50
N MET A 537 -15.25 -12.02 9.19
CA MET A 537 -13.94 -12.09 8.55
C MET A 537 -13.13 -10.81 8.78
N ALA A 538 -13.72 -9.64 8.53
CA ALA A 538 -13.08 -8.35 8.77
C ALA A 538 -12.64 -8.19 10.23
N ARG A 539 -13.55 -8.51 11.18
CA ARG A 539 -13.25 -8.49 12.62
C ARG A 539 -12.10 -9.42 13.00
N THR A 540 -12.08 -10.64 12.43
CA THR A 540 -11.03 -11.63 12.74
C THR A 540 -9.68 -11.18 12.22
N ILE A 541 -9.62 -10.63 11.00
CA ILE A 541 -8.39 -10.10 10.41
C ILE A 541 -7.84 -8.95 11.26
N ASN A 542 -8.69 -7.99 11.63
CA ASN A 542 -8.27 -6.86 12.47
C ASN A 542 -7.77 -7.33 13.84
N LYS A 543 -8.52 -8.22 14.50
CA LYS A 543 -8.11 -8.76 15.80
C LYS A 543 -6.76 -9.49 15.72
N ASN A 544 -6.56 -10.31 14.69
CA ASN A 544 -5.29 -11.00 14.49
C ASN A 544 -4.14 -10.04 14.22
N LYS A 545 -4.40 -8.97 13.43
CA LYS A 545 -3.41 -7.92 13.16
C LYS A 545 -2.99 -7.22 14.46
N THR A 546 -3.96 -6.76 15.27
CA THR A 546 -3.70 -6.12 16.55
C THR A 546 -2.94 -7.06 17.50
N GLN A 547 -3.42 -8.29 17.68
CA GLN A 547 -2.75 -9.28 18.55
C GLN A 547 -1.33 -9.61 18.09
N ARG A 548 -1.06 -9.61 16.79
CA ARG A 548 0.30 -9.82 16.26
C ARG A 548 1.20 -8.63 16.54
N ILE A 549 0.68 -7.41 16.41
CA ILE A 549 1.41 -6.19 16.76
C ILE A 549 1.73 -6.19 18.27
N ASP A 550 0.72 -6.42 19.10
CA ASP A 550 0.87 -6.48 20.56
C ASP A 550 1.88 -7.56 20.99
N TYR A 551 1.85 -8.73 20.32
CA TYR A 551 2.79 -9.83 20.59
C TYR A 551 4.22 -9.49 20.17
N ASN A 552 4.40 -8.87 19.01
CA ASN A 552 5.72 -8.53 18.49
C ASN A 552 6.38 -7.38 19.26
N LEU A 553 5.58 -6.39 19.65
CA LEU A 553 6.08 -5.25 20.43
C LEU A 553 6.23 -5.60 21.91
N GLY A 554 5.32 -6.42 22.46
CA GLY A 554 5.26 -6.73 23.89
C GLY A 554 4.93 -5.55 24.80
N THR A 555 4.93 -4.33 24.26
CA THR A 555 4.63 -3.05 24.94
C THR A 555 3.92 -2.10 23.98
N ASP A 556 3.37 -1.00 24.50
CA ASP A 556 2.70 0.03 23.69
C ASP A 556 3.68 0.84 22.82
N LEU A 557 4.93 1.01 23.31
CA LEU A 557 6.00 1.73 22.63
C LEU A 557 7.33 1.01 22.82
N VAL A 558 8.03 0.78 21.72
CA VAL A 558 9.42 0.29 21.72
C VAL A 558 10.30 1.36 21.10
N VAL A 559 11.31 1.80 21.82
CA VAL A 559 12.34 2.71 21.33
C VAL A 559 13.63 1.92 21.23
N GLN A 560 14.21 1.86 20.06
CA GLN A 560 15.48 1.21 19.82
C GLN A 560 16.54 2.26 19.56
N GLU A 561 17.58 2.25 20.38
CA GLU A 561 18.71 3.16 20.22
C GLU A 561 19.90 2.43 19.61
N GLN A 562 20.54 3.08 18.67
CA GLN A 562 21.74 2.55 18.04
C GLN A 562 22.98 3.15 18.73
N TRP A 563 23.73 2.30 19.44
CA TRP A 563 24.88 2.75 20.18
C TRP A 563 26.08 3.04 19.29
N THR A 564 26.85 4.03 19.69
CA THR A 564 28.08 4.39 19.00
C THR A 564 29.14 3.32 19.20
N ARG A 565 29.68 2.84 18.09
CA ARG A 565 30.73 1.83 18.09
C ARG A 565 32.10 2.49 18.09
N GLY A 566 32.92 2.22 19.11
CA GLY A 566 34.31 2.62 19.17
C GLY A 566 35.27 1.44 19.07
N THR A 567 36.54 1.71 18.78
CA THR A 567 37.60 0.68 18.77
C THR A 567 38.75 1.12 19.64
N TYR A 568 39.36 0.17 20.36
CA TYR A 568 40.65 0.39 21.01
C TYR A 568 41.60 -0.78 20.71
N ILE A 569 42.88 -0.50 20.69
CA ILE A 569 43.92 -1.48 20.44
C ILE A 569 44.53 -1.86 21.78
N ASP A 570 44.48 -3.16 22.13
CA ASP A 570 45.08 -3.71 23.34
C ASP A 570 46.61 -3.74 23.24
N LYS A 571 47.29 -3.96 24.37
CA LYS A 571 48.75 -4.10 24.48
C LYS A 571 49.31 -5.21 23.56
N ASP A 572 48.49 -6.20 23.24
CA ASP A 572 48.81 -7.30 22.32
C ASP A 572 48.55 -6.95 20.85
N LYS A 573 48.30 -5.66 20.52
CA LYS A 573 47.95 -5.15 19.17
C LYS A 573 46.68 -5.77 18.56
N LYS A 574 45.77 -6.25 19.39
CA LYS A 574 44.44 -6.69 18.94
C LYS A 574 43.46 -5.55 19.04
N THR A 575 42.66 -5.37 18.00
CA THR A 575 41.58 -4.40 17.96
C THR A 575 40.37 -4.96 18.68
N HIS A 576 39.89 -4.25 19.68
CA HIS A 576 38.67 -4.54 20.43
C HIS A 576 37.61 -3.50 20.09
N TRP A 577 36.36 -3.91 20.12
CA TRP A 577 35.20 -3.05 19.92
C TRP A 577 34.58 -2.73 21.25
N TYR A 578 34.09 -1.51 21.44
CA TYR A 578 33.24 -1.15 22.55
C TYR A 578 32.08 -0.30 22.04
N TYR A 579 30.99 -0.33 22.79
CA TYR A 579 29.81 0.47 22.50
C TYR A 579 29.65 1.50 23.61
N THR A 580 29.36 2.74 23.21
CA THR A 580 29.07 3.82 24.18
C THR A 580 27.55 3.89 24.35
N GLU A 581 27.11 3.55 25.55
CA GLU A 581 25.71 3.67 25.91
C GLU A 581 25.34 5.12 26.16
N GLN A 582 24.21 5.53 25.61
CA GLN A 582 23.60 6.83 25.89
C GLN A 582 22.94 6.83 27.26
N ASP A 583 22.76 8.03 27.85
CA ASP A 583 22.17 8.16 29.18
C ASP A 583 20.68 7.74 29.17
N PHE A 584 20.37 6.68 29.92
CA PHE A 584 19.01 6.16 30.03
C PHE A 584 18.04 7.14 30.72
N GLU A 585 18.55 8.12 31.51
CA GLU A 585 17.69 9.14 32.12
C GLU A 585 16.92 9.98 31.12
N ARG A 586 17.35 10.04 29.86
CA ARG A 586 16.57 10.64 28.76
C ARG A 586 15.20 9.98 28.60
N PHE A 587 15.15 8.66 28.72
CA PHE A 587 13.93 7.88 28.52
C PHE A 587 13.05 7.84 29.77
N THR A 588 13.61 7.99 30.98
CA THR A 588 12.81 8.08 32.20
C THR A 588 11.95 9.35 32.24
N LYS A 589 12.33 10.41 31.55
CA LYS A 589 11.48 11.60 31.36
C LYS A 589 10.21 11.34 30.56
N LEU A 590 10.14 10.27 29.75
CA LEU A 590 8.94 9.84 29.05
C LEU A 590 7.93 9.19 30.01
N GLU A 591 8.38 8.65 31.15
CA GLU A 591 7.53 8.05 32.18
C GLU A 591 6.55 9.07 32.78
N ASP A 592 6.97 10.33 32.91
CA ASP A 592 6.13 11.40 33.46
C ASP A 592 5.13 12.00 32.44
N SER A 593 5.34 11.81 31.13
CA SER A 593 4.58 12.52 30.08
C SER A 593 3.79 11.64 29.12
N LEU A 594 4.28 10.44 28.82
CA LEU A 594 3.73 9.60 27.75
C LEU A 594 3.50 8.13 28.14
N CYS A 595 4.21 7.61 29.15
CA CYS A 595 4.20 6.19 29.51
C CYS A 595 4.02 6.01 31.02
N ASP A 596 3.29 4.97 31.43
CA ASP A 596 3.12 4.62 32.85
C ASP A 596 4.40 3.97 33.44
N LYS A 597 5.17 3.29 32.63
CA LYS A 597 6.44 2.64 33.01
C LYS A 597 7.37 2.50 31.83
N VAL A 598 8.67 2.70 32.06
CA VAL A 598 9.75 2.47 31.10
C VAL A 598 10.64 1.35 31.59
N THR A 599 10.93 0.39 30.73
CA THR A 599 11.82 -0.74 31.05
C THR A 599 12.90 -0.85 29.98
N ARG A 600 14.15 -0.99 30.45
CA ARG A 600 15.30 -1.21 29.59
C ARG A 600 15.46 -2.69 29.29
N VAL A 601 15.68 -3.01 28.02
CA VAL A 601 16.03 -4.36 27.56
C VAL A 601 17.36 -4.29 26.81
N ILE A 602 18.34 -5.07 27.25
CA ILE A 602 19.64 -5.20 26.57
C ILE A 602 19.62 -6.54 25.86
N TYR A 603 19.87 -6.52 24.56
CA TYR A 603 20.15 -7.73 23.80
C TYR A 603 21.67 -7.89 23.71
N ASP A 604 22.18 -9.01 24.18
CA ASP A 604 23.58 -9.42 24.03
C ASP A 604 23.60 -10.44 22.88
N ASP A 605 24.24 -10.08 21.75
CA ASP A 605 24.37 -10.93 20.56
C ASP A 605 25.62 -11.80 20.63
#